data_5effd7634ad400f9a78cd99eec83527e
#
_entry.id   5effd7634ad400f9a78cd99eec83527e
#
_cell.length_a   1.000
_cell.length_b   1.000
_cell.length_c   1.000
_cell.angle_alpha   90.00
_cell.angle_beta   90.00
_cell.angle_gamma   90.00
#
_symmetry.space_group_name_H-M   'P 1'
#
loop_
_entity.id
_entity.type
_entity.pdbx_description
1 polymer ?
#
loop_
_entity_poly.entity_id
_entity_poly.type
_entity_poly.pdbx_seq_one_letter_code
_entity_poly.pdbx_strand_id
1 'polypeptide(L)'
;MKNPLSFLRRKDNILAFGAELSSCKYRLTLARYQSMGEFIRREPQERKAALRLLDIGCGEGRLILYGPFPRTEFSGIDVRLSSLRTARERGYTMVVQSHLAAGLPWRDQSFDIVVCSHILEHLAHPETMVAEATRVLRPGGLFIVGVPVCVWWTRWLRIHLLPQIVPGKCPEALAARFGHVQFFTLSSLKALLNGYQIEDVRGFRFLSAGSYLPLENWLWYYRLNAAWGRSFPRLTSEINVIARKLSIS
;
A
#
# COMPACT_ATOMS: atom_id res chain seq x y z
N MET A 1 -7.51 30.98 3.62
CA MET A 1 -7.22 29.67 3.02
C MET A 1 -5.73 29.44 3.12
N LYS A 2 -5.27 28.54 3.99
CA LYS A 2 -3.83 28.24 4.14
C LYS A 2 -3.40 27.37 2.97
N ASN A 3 -2.35 27.79 2.25
CA ASN A 3 -1.78 27.08 1.11
C ASN A 3 -1.33 25.68 1.57
N PRO A 4 -1.88 24.56 1.02
CA PRO A 4 -1.49 23.21 1.41
C PRO A 4 -0.01 22.91 1.16
N LEU A 5 0.68 23.71 0.32
CA LEU A 5 2.11 23.59 0.08
C LEU A 5 2.97 24.28 1.17
N SER A 6 2.38 25.04 2.09
CA SER A 6 3.12 25.65 3.21
C SER A 6 3.65 24.60 4.19
N PHE A 7 3.01 23.43 4.23
CA PHE A 7 3.46 22.28 5.02
C PHE A 7 4.81 21.73 4.51
N LEU A 8 5.00 21.68 3.18
CA LEU A 8 6.24 21.17 2.56
C LEU A 8 7.41 22.18 2.59
N ARG A 9 7.13 23.47 2.85
CA ARG A 9 8.16 24.53 2.89
C ARG A 9 8.84 24.71 4.25
N ARG A 10 8.35 24.11 5.32
CA ARG A 10 9.03 24.16 6.61
C ARG A 10 10.17 23.14 6.60
N LYS A 11 11.42 23.64 6.71
CA LYS A 11 12.62 22.81 6.96
C LYS A 11 12.41 21.85 8.13
N ASP A 12 11.62 22.25 9.12
CA ASP A 12 11.23 21.48 10.28
C ASP A 12 10.43 20.21 9.93
N ASN A 13 9.61 20.24 8.89
CA ASN A 13 8.85 19.07 8.44
C ASN A 13 9.71 18.06 7.67
N ILE A 14 10.75 18.53 6.97
CA ILE A 14 11.74 17.65 6.34
C ILE A 14 12.57 16.96 7.43
N LEU A 15 12.90 17.67 8.51
CA LEU A 15 13.61 17.10 9.66
C LEU A 15 12.70 16.15 10.46
N ALA A 16 11.42 16.50 10.67
CA ALA A 16 10.44 15.63 11.31
C ALA A 16 10.18 14.37 10.46
N PHE A 17 10.07 14.51 9.14
CA PHE A 17 9.97 13.40 8.20
C PHE A 17 11.25 12.56 8.21
N GLY A 18 12.42 13.16 8.23
CA GLY A 18 13.71 12.49 8.40
C GLY A 18 13.82 11.75 9.73
N ALA A 19 13.31 12.31 10.82
CA ALA A 19 13.25 11.67 12.14
C ALA A 19 12.24 10.50 12.16
N GLU A 20 11.06 10.66 11.56
CA GLU A 20 10.08 9.57 11.39
C GLU A 20 10.66 8.44 10.53
N LEU A 21 11.39 8.76 9.46
CA LEU A 21 12.12 7.82 8.63
C LEU A 21 13.26 7.13 9.40
N SER A 22 14.00 7.87 10.22
CA SER A 22 15.13 7.33 11.00
C SER A 22 14.68 6.45 12.15
N SER A 23 13.50 6.75 12.74
CA SER A 23 12.88 5.96 13.80
C SER A 23 12.15 4.72 13.29
N CYS A 24 11.89 4.64 11.97
CA CYS A 24 11.21 3.51 11.38
C CYS A 24 12.13 2.28 11.36
N LYS A 25 11.89 1.33 12.26
CA LYS A 25 12.57 0.04 12.33
C LYS A 25 12.58 -0.76 11.01
N TYR A 26 11.71 -0.37 10.06
CA TYR A 26 11.46 -1.09 8.81
C TYR A 26 11.50 -0.14 7.63
N ARG A 27 12.71 0.22 7.19
CA ARG A 27 12.90 1.03 5.97
C ARG A 27 12.25 0.41 4.73
N LEU A 28 12.03 -0.90 4.71
CA LEU A 28 11.32 -1.58 3.61
C LEU A 28 9.85 -1.20 3.52
N THR A 29 9.21 -0.76 4.62
CA THR A 29 7.87 -0.14 4.57
C THR A 29 7.88 1.14 3.74
N LEU A 30 9.00 1.89 3.78
CA LEU A 30 9.19 3.10 2.98
C LEU A 30 9.22 2.78 1.48
N ALA A 31 9.90 1.69 1.08
CA ALA A 31 9.99 1.26 -0.31
C ALA A 31 8.61 1.03 -0.94
N ARG A 32 7.67 0.46 -0.17
CA ARG A 32 6.29 0.26 -0.58
C ARG A 32 5.61 1.59 -0.94
N TYR A 33 5.62 2.55 -0.02
CA TYR A 33 5.01 3.86 -0.24
C TYR A 33 5.73 4.66 -1.32
N GLN A 34 7.06 4.61 -1.39
CA GLN A 34 7.84 5.24 -2.46
C GLN A 34 7.44 4.71 -3.84
N SER A 35 7.26 3.39 -3.94
CA SER A 35 6.77 2.76 -5.17
C SER A 35 5.39 3.28 -5.56
N MET A 36 4.44 3.33 -4.63
CA MET A 36 3.11 3.88 -4.90
C MET A 36 3.20 5.34 -5.35
N GLY A 37 3.96 6.16 -4.62
CA GLY A 37 4.16 7.57 -4.95
C GLY A 37 4.81 7.78 -6.33
N GLU A 38 5.70 6.89 -6.76
CA GLU A 38 6.29 6.93 -8.10
C GLU A 38 5.22 6.82 -9.19
N PHE A 39 4.31 5.87 -9.08
CA PHE A 39 3.24 5.68 -10.06
C PHE A 39 2.18 6.78 -10.01
N ILE A 40 1.81 7.24 -8.82
CA ILE A 40 0.87 8.37 -8.67
C ILE A 40 1.42 9.62 -9.36
N ARG A 41 2.73 9.91 -9.23
CA ARG A 41 3.37 11.07 -9.88
C ARG A 41 3.47 10.95 -11.40
N ARG A 42 3.44 9.73 -11.94
CA ARG A 42 3.48 9.49 -13.39
C ARG A 42 2.12 9.65 -14.04
N GLU A 43 1.04 9.70 -13.26
CA GLU A 43 -0.29 9.91 -13.84
C GLU A 43 -0.36 11.26 -14.56
N PRO A 44 -0.91 11.28 -15.80
CA PRO A 44 -1.00 12.49 -16.59
C PRO A 44 -1.79 13.57 -15.87
N GLN A 45 -1.18 14.73 -15.69
CA GLN A 45 -1.81 15.91 -15.09
C GLN A 45 -2.31 16.90 -16.16
N GLU A 46 -2.53 16.41 -17.37
CA GLU A 46 -2.96 17.21 -18.51
C GLU A 46 -4.39 17.75 -18.36
N ARG A 47 -5.14 17.23 -17.39
CA ARG A 47 -6.45 17.71 -17.06
C ARG A 47 -6.41 19.05 -16.32
N LYS A 48 -7.33 19.95 -16.64
CA LYS A 48 -7.51 21.22 -15.89
C LYS A 48 -7.89 20.98 -14.42
N ALA A 49 -8.58 19.86 -14.12
CA ALA A 49 -8.97 19.48 -12.77
C ALA A 49 -7.86 18.70 -12.03
N ALA A 50 -7.88 18.78 -10.69
CA ALA A 50 -7.02 17.97 -9.84
C ALA A 50 -7.33 16.47 -9.97
N LEU A 51 -6.30 15.61 -9.84
CA LEU A 51 -6.49 14.16 -9.73
C LEU A 51 -7.16 13.83 -8.39
N ARG A 52 -8.17 12.99 -8.42
CA ARG A 52 -8.87 12.50 -7.22
C ARG A 52 -8.34 11.11 -6.87
N LEU A 53 -7.74 10.99 -5.70
CA LEU A 53 -7.19 9.74 -5.19
C LEU A 53 -7.98 9.28 -3.97
N LEU A 54 -8.39 7.99 -3.98
CA LEU A 54 -8.95 7.29 -2.82
C LEU A 54 -7.91 6.34 -2.25
N ASP A 55 -7.67 6.45 -0.95
CA ASP A 55 -6.81 5.55 -0.17
C ASP A 55 -7.70 4.70 0.75
N ILE A 56 -7.88 3.42 0.40
CA ILE A 56 -8.70 2.45 1.12
C ILE A 56 -7.87 1.86 2.27
N GLY A 57 -8.36 2.04 3.50
CA GLY A 57 -7.60 1.71 4.70
C GLY A 57 -6.43 2.67 4.92
N CYS A 58 -6.68 3.96 4.76
CA CYS A 58 -5.64 4.99 4.73
C CYS A 58 -4.85 5.13 6.04
N GLY A 59 -5.37 4.57 7.15
CA GLY A 59 -4.77 4.75 8.47
C GLY A 59 -4.53 6.22 8.77
N GLU A 60 -3.31 6.55 9.17
CA GLU A 60 -2.86 7.92 9.46
C GLU A 60 -2.53 8.75 8.19
N GLY A 61 -2.86 8.28 6.99
CA GLY A 61 -2.59 8.98 5.74
C GLY A 61 -1.09 9.08 5.39
N ARG A 62 -0.33 8.04 5.67
CA ARG A 62 1.13 8.04 5.42
C ARG A 62 1.50 8.18 3.95
N LEU A 63 0.64 7.77 3.03
CA LEU A 63 0.91 7.83 1.60
C LEU A 63 1.25 9.25 1.13
N ILE A 64 0.56 10.28 1.65
CA ILE A 64 0.77 11.67 1.26
C ILE A 64 2.19 12.19 1.57
N LEU A 65 2.88 11.58 2.55
CA LEU A 65 4.24 11.96 2.95
C LEU A 65 5.29 11.58 1.89
N TYR A 66 4.93 10.74 0.93
CA TYR A 66 5.84 10.29 -0.14
C TYR A 66 5.71 11.12 -1.43
N GLY A 67 5.05 12.31 -1.33
CA GLY A 67 4.96 13.32 -2.38
C GLY A 67 6.29 13.99 -2.74
N PRO A 68 6.24 15.07 -3.46
CA PRO A 68 5.05 15.89 -3.74
C PRO A 68 4.06 15.23 -4.71
N PHE A 69 2.77 15.52 -4.49
CA PHE A 69 1.67 15.13 -5.38
C PHE A 69 0.93 16.40 -5.83
N PRO A 70 1.51 17.15 -6.78
CA PRO A 70 0.88 18.37 -7.24
C PRO A 70 -0.49 18.07 -7.82
N ARG A 71 -1.47 18.95 -7.54
CA ARG A 71 -2.83 18.83 -8.05
C ARG A 71 -3.48 17.46 -7.81
N THR A 72 -3.24 16.85 -6.64
CA THR A 72 -3.88 15.60 -6.23
C THR A 72 -4.66 15.82 -4.94
N GLU A 73 -5.95 15.49 -4.96
CA GLU A 73 -6.84 15.51 -3.81
C GLU A 73 -6.93 14.12 -3.22
N PHE A 74 -6.57 14.00 -1.93
CA PHE A 74 -6.58 12.73 -1.22
C PHE A 74 -7.88 12.56 -0.45
N SER A 75 -8.61 11.50 -0.74
CA SER A 75 -9.71 10.98 0.07
C SER A 75 -9.27 9.70 0.76
N GLY A 76 -9.71 9.47 1.99
CA GLY A 76 -9.36 8.27 2.75
C GLY A 76 -10.55 7.64 3.45
N ILE A 77 -10.50 6.32 3.63
CA ILE A 77 -11.46 5.56 4.43
C ILE A 77 -10.70 4.63 5.37
N ASP A 78 -11.07 4.63 6.65
CA ASP A 78 -10.52 3.73 7.67
C ASP A 78 -11.57 3.49 8.76
N VAL A 79 -11.41 2.41 9.53
CA VAL A 79 -12.29 2.10 10.68
C VAL A 79 -11.93 2.93 11.91
N ARG A 80 -10.68 3.38 12.04
CA ARG A 80 -10.15 4.05 13.22
C ARG A 80 -10.25 5.57 13.12
N LEU A 81 -11.14 6.18 13.89
CA LEU A 81 -11.32 7.63 13.92
C LEU A 81 -10.04 8.39 14.30
N SER A 82 -9.25 7.87 15.24
CA SER A 82 -7.98 8.51 15.64
C SER A 82 -6.99 8.62 14.48
N SER A 83 -6.88 7.56 13.67
CA SER A 83 -6.03 7.56 12.48
C SER A 83 -6.51 8.56 11.42
N LEU A 84 -7.83 8.64 11.23
CA LEU A 84 -8.44 9.59 10.27
C LEU A 84 -8.20 11.05 10.64
N ARG A 85 -8.17 11.38 11.94
CA ARG A 85 -7.80 12.73 12.40
C ARG A 85 -6.39 13.10 11.96
N THR A 86 -5.44 12.20 12.16
CA THR A 86 -4.05 12.39 11.71
C THR A 86 -3.95 12.47 10.19
N ALA A 87 -4.68 11.63 9.44
CA ALA A 87 -4.72 11.71 7.98
C ALA A 87 -5.22 13.08 7.50
N ARG A 88 -6.25 13.65 8.16
CA ARG A 88 -6.77 14.97 7.84
C ARG A 88 -5.75 16.08 8.15
N GLU A 89 -5.06 15.99 9.26
CA GLU A 89 -3.97 16.92 9.62
C GLU A 89 -2.82 16.88 8.62
N ARG A 90 -2.54 15.71 8.03
CA ARG A 90 -1.54 15.50 6.99
C ARG A 90 -1.96 16.00 5.61
N GLY A 91 -3.24 16.36 5.40
CA GLY A 91 -3.70 16.98 4.17
C GLY A 91 -4.69 16.14 3.35
N TYR A 92 -5.26 15.07 3.89
CA TYR A 92 -6.41 14.42 3.26
C TYR A 92 -7.61 15.37 3.27
N THR A 93 -8.16 15.65 2.11
CA THR A 93 -9.27 16.60 1.95
C THR A 93 -10.59 16.04 2.44
N MET A 94 -10.78 14.73 2.28
CA MET A 94 -11.96 13.99 2.76
C MET A 94 -11.54 12.72 3.48
N VAL A 95 -12.09 12.49 4.66
CA VAL A 95 -11.89 11.22 5.39
C VAL A 95 -13.23 10.69 5.87
N VAL A 96 -13.45 9.38 5.71
CA VAL A 96 -14.69 8.69 6.09
C VAL A 96 -14.36 7.56 7.04
N GLN A 97 -15.06 7.55 8.18
CA GLN A 97 -15.01 6.41 9.10
C GLN A 97 -16.06 5.38 8.69
N SER A 98 -15.62 4.20 8.28
CA SER A 98 -16.52 3.10 7.93
C SER A 98 -15.81 1.75 8.01
N HIS A 99 -16.59 0.70 8.25
CA HIS A 99 -16.17 -0.66 8.00
C HIS A 99 -16.26 -0.96 6.50
N LEU A 100 -15.19 -1.49 5.92
CA LEU A 100 -15.11 -1.75 4.48
C LEU A 100 -16.15 -2.78 3.98
N ALA A 101 -16.67 -3.62 4.87
CA ALA A 101 -17.76 -4.55 4.55
C ALA A 101 -19.07 -3.84 4.15
N ALA A 102 -19.26 -2.57 4.50
CA ALA A 102 -20.43 -1.78 4.11
C ALA A 102 -20.33 -1.20 2.69
N GLY A 103 -19.24 -1.47 1.97
CA GLY A 103 -18.95 -0.87 0.67
C GLY A 103 -18.31 0.52 0.78
N LEU A 104 -18.09 1.16 -0.36
CA LEU A 104 -17.46 2.48 -0.45
C LEU A 104 -18.54 3.56 -0.65
N PRO A 105 -18.60 4.61 0.22
CA PRO A 105 -19.66 5.62 0.20
C PRO A 105 -19.45 6.69 -0.90
N TRP A 106 -18.93 6.32 -2.05
CA TRP A 106 -18.73 7.21 -3.20
C TRP A 106 -19.47 6.68 -4.39
N ARG A 107 -19.81 7.63 -5.29
CA ARG A 107 -20.46 7.33 -6.56
C ARG A 107 -19.51 6.59 -7.50
N ASP A 108 -20.05 5.92 -8.49
CA ASP A 108 -19.29 5.30 -9.56
C ASP A 108 -18.36 6.30 -10.24
N GLN A 109 -17.21 5.84 -10.65
CA GLN A 109 -16.22 6.60 -11.43
C GLN A 109 -15.81 7.94 -10.81
N SER A 110 -15.78 8.00 -9.46
CA SER A 110 -15.47 9.21 -8.71
C SER A 110 -13.98 9.52 -8.61
N PHE A 111 -13.12 8.51 -8.83
CA PHE A 111 -11.68 8.63 -8.61
C PHE A 111 -10.86 8.32 -9.85
N ASP A 112 -9.74 9.02 -9.99
CA ASP A 112 -8.72 8.79 -11.02
C ASP A 112 -7.75 7.70 -10.59
N ILE A 113 -7.48 7.63 -9.28
CA ILE A 113 -6.56 6.69 -8.66
C ILE A 113 -7.23 6.08 -7.43
N VAL A 114 -7.13 4.77 -7.28
CA VAL A 114 -7.50 4.05 -6.05
C VAL A 114 -6.28 3.31 -5.53
N VAL A 115 -6.01 3.43 -4.23
CA VAL A 115 -4.96 2.70 -3.53
C VAL A 115 -5.62 1.79 -2.50
N CYS A 116 -5.21 0.53 -2.44
CA CYS A 116 -5.64 -0.46 -1.46
C CYS A 116 -4.42 -1.24 -0.99
N SER A 117 -3.83 -0.82 0.14
CA SER A 117 -2.57 -1.35 0.60
C SER A 117 -2.69 -2.02 1.96
N HIS A 118 -2.41 -3.32 2.02
CA HIS A 118 -2.51 -4.13 3.24
C HIS A 118 -3.91 -4.12 3.86
N ILE A 119 -4.90 -4.30 3.01
CA ILE A 119 -6.31 -4.37 3.40
C ILE A 119 -6.93 -5.70 2.98
N LEU A 120 -6.66 -6.18 1.76
CA LEU A 120 -7.32 -7.36 1.20
C LEU A 120 -7.08 -8.63 2.02
N GLU A 121 -5.92 -8.75 2.66
CA GLU A 121 -5.58 -9.88 3.54
C GLU A 121 -6.41 -9.95 4.82
N HIS A 122 -7.06 -8.86 5.19
CA HIS A 122 -7.93 -8.78 6.38
C HIS A 122 -9.42 -9.01 6.06
N LEU A 123 -9.78 -9.10 4.78
CA LEU A 123 -11.16 -9.25 4.34
C LEU A 123 -11.49 -10.71 4.08
N ALA A 124 -12.66 -11.16 4.55
CA ALA A 124 -13.16 -12.50 4.24
C ALA A 124 -13.48 -12.65 2.74
N HIS A 125 -13.95 -11.58 2.12
CA HIS A 125 -14.34 -11.48 0.72
C HIS A 125 -13.61 -10.34 0.01
N PRO A 126 -12.30 -10.50 -0.31
CA PRO A 126 -11.51 -9.46 -0.96
C PRO A 126 -12.01 -9.09 -2.36
N GLU A 127 -12.69 -10.03 -3.06
CA GLU A 127 -13.33 -9.80 -4.36
C GLU A 127 -14.39 -8.70 -4.31
N THR A 128 -15.14 -8.60 -3.22
CA THR A 128 -16.15 -7.55 -3.03
C THR A 128 -15.49 -6.18 -2.95
N MET A 129 -14.36 -6.07 -2.24
CA MET A 129 -13.63 -4.80 -2.14
C MET A 129 -12.99 -4.41 -3.47
N VAL A 130 -12.47 -5.38 -4.23
CA VAL A 130 -11.94 -5.12 -5.57
C VAL A 130 -13.06 -4.66 -6.52
N ALA A 131 -14.25 -5.25 -6.43
CA ALA A 131 -15.41 -4.81 -7.20
C ALA A 131 -15.82 -3.36 -6.85
N GLU A 132 -15.87 -3.01 -5.56
CA GLU A 132 -16.14 -1.66 -5.09
C GLU A 132 -15.08 -0.65 -5.53
N ALA A 133 -13.79 -1.01 -5.41
CA ALA A 133 -12.68 -0.20 -5.91
C ALA A 133 -12.81 0.02 -7.43
N THR A 134 -13.20 -1.04 -8.16
CA THR A 134 -13.47 -0.95 -9.62
C THR A 134 -14.65 -0.04 -9.93
N ARG A 135 -15.72 -0.12 -9.14
CA ARG A 135 -16.91 0.73 -9.31
C ARG A 135 -16.57 2.21 -9.16
N VAL A 136 -15.88 2.58 -8.10
CA VAL A 136 -15.55 3.98 -7.82
C VAL A 136 -14.42 4.53 -8.69
N LEU A 137 -13.60 3.66 -9.30
CA LEU A 137 -12.51 4.02 -10.20
C LEU A 137 -13.08 4.27 -11.61
N ARG A 138 -12.73 5.40 -12.23
CA ARG A 138 -13.10 5.70 -13.62
C ARG A 138 -12.49 4.73 -14.62
N PRO A 139 -13.05 4.55 -15.81
CA PRO A 139 -12.38 3.86 -16.92
C PRO A 139 -11.01 4.47 -17.20
N GLY A 140 -10.00 3.64 -17.44
CA GLY A 140 -8.61 4.09 -17.60
C GLY A 140 -7.96 4.62 -16.31
N GLY A 141 -8.61 4.52 -15.16
CA GLY A 141 -8.04 4.91 -13.86
C GLY A 141 -7.01 3.91 -13.34
N LEU A 142 -6.15 4.36 -12.43
CA LEU A 142 -5.07 3.58 -11.85
C LEU A 142 -5.49 2.94 -10.54
N PHE A 143 -5.36 1.62 -10.43
CA PHE A 143 -5.55 0.87 -9.20
C PHE A 143 -4.20 0.33 -8.68
N ILE A 144 -3.80 0.73 -7.49
CA ILE A 144 -2.58 0.26 -6.82
C ILE A 144 -2.97 -0.63 -5.66
N VAL A 145 -2.60 -1.91 -5.74
CA VAL A 145 -2.92 -2.91 -4.71
C VAL A 145 -1.64 -3.42 -4.09
N GLY A 146 -1.53 -3.29 -2.77
CA GLY A 146 -0.41 -3.84 -1.99
C GLY A 146 -0.88 -4.93 -1.04
N VAL A 147 -0.24 -6.11 -1.08
CA VAL A 147 -0.53 -7.22 -0.16
C VAL A 147 0.74 -7.97 0.25
N PRO A 148 0.78 -8.57 1.45
CA PRO A 148 1.75 -9.59 1.76
C PRO A 148 1.47 -10.83 0.93
N VAL A 149 2.52 -11.46 0.38
CA VAL A 149 2.40 -12.67 -0.41
C VAL A 149 3.11 -13.84 0.25
N CYS A 150 2.50 -15.01 0.13
CA CYS A 150 3.09 -16.23 0.61
C CYS A 150 3.98 -16.84 -0.48
N VAL A 151 5.29 -16.81 -0.27
CA VAL A 151 6.26 -17.45 -1.17
C VAL A 151 6.53 -18.85 -0.63
N TRP A 152 6.46 -19.88 -1.49
CA TRP A 152 6.54 -21.29 -1.09
C TRP A 152 7.80 -21.62 -0.27
N TRP A 153 8.97 -21.10 -0.65
CA TRP A 153 10.23 -21.34 0.06
C TRP A 153 10.32 -20.60 1.42
N THR A 154 9.75 -19.39 1.54
CA THR A 154 9.66 -18.70 2.84
C THR A 154 8.65 -19.40 3.74
N ARG A 155 7.58 -19.98 3.18
CA ARG A 155 6.63 -20.80 3.92
C ARG A 155 7.31 -22.07 4.45
N TRP A 156 8.05 -22.77 3.58
CA TRP A 156 8.81 -23.95 3.98
C TRP A 156 9.80 -23.63 5.10
N LEU A 157 10.59 -22.56 4.94
CA LEU A 157 11.55 -22.09 5.93
C LEU A 157 10.88 -21.75 7.26
N ARG A 158 9.72 -21.07 7.22
CA ARG A 158 8.95 -20.69 8.41
C ARG A 158 8.32 -21.88 9.11
N ILE A 159 7.91 -22.89 8.38
CA ILE A 159 7.26 -24.10 8.95
C ILE A 159 8.31 -25.04 9.53
N HIS A 160 9.42 -25.27 8.83
CA HIS A 160 10.37 -26.32 9.17
C HIS A 160 11.61 -25.84 9.91
N LEU A 161 12.10 -24.65 9.64
CA LEU A 161 13.34 -24.15 10.24
C LEU A 161 13.10 -23.15 11.38
N LEU A 162 12.15 -22.22 11.22
CA LEU A 162 11.92 -21.17 12.22
C LEU A 162 11.44 -21.70 13.58
N PRO A 163 10.57 -22.74 13.68
CA PRO A 163 10.17 -23.32 14.96
C PRO A 163 11.33 -23.97 15.72
N GLN A 164 12.35 -24.48 15.01
CA GLN A 164 13.56 -25.08 15.60
C GLN A 164 14.52 -24.00 16.15
N ILE A 165 14.54 -22.82 15.50
CA ILE A 165 15.43 -21.71 15.88
C ILE A 165 14.76 -20.80 16.92
N VAL A 166 13.43 -20.63 16.82
CA VAL A 166 12.64 -19.75 17.69
C VAL A 166 11.37 -20.48 18.14
N PRO A 167 11.42 -21.25 19.24
CA PRO A 167 10.28 -21.98 19.75
C PRO A 167 9.07 -21.06 20.02
N GLY A 168 7.87 -21.53 19.67
CA GLY A 168 6.60 -20.83 19.96
C GLY A 168 6.12 -19.83 18.92
N LYS A 169 6.75 -19.74 17.73
CA LYS A 169 6.28 -18.88 16.63
C LYS A 169 5.83 -19.70 15.42
N CYS A 170 4.61 -20.22 15.51
CA CYS A 170 3.94 -20.81 14.35
C CYS A 170 3.48 -19.71 13.36
N PRO A 171 3.60 -19.92 12.02
CA PRO A 171 3.12 -18.98 11.01
C PRO A 171 1.63 -18.65 11.14
N GLU A 172 0.81 -19.62 11.56
CA GLU A 172 -0.62 -19.43 11.78
C GLU A 172 -0.91 -18.51 12.98
N ALA A 173 -0.16 -18.67 14.07
CA ALA A 173 -0.26 -17.77 15.23
C ALA A 173 0.22 -16.34 14.90
N LEU A 174 1.19 -16.19 13.97
CA LEU A 174 1.60 -14.88 13.47
C LEU A 174 0.52 -14.25 12.58
N ALA A 175 -0.09 -15.01 11.69
CA ALA A 175 -1.19 -14.55 10.85
C ALA A 175 -2.39 -14.11 11.70
N ALA A 176 -2.79 -14.92 12.69
CA ALA A 176 -3.85 -14.58 13.64
C ALA A 176 -3.53 -13.31 14.45
N ARG A 177 -2.27 -13.10 14.84
CA ARG A 177 -1.83 -11.90 15.56
C ARG A 177 -2.00 -10.60 14.74
N PHE A 178 -1.88 -10.69 13.41
CA PHE A 178 -2.06 -9.54 12.51
C PHE A 178 -3.48 -9.49 11.92
N GLY A 179 -4.37 -10.44 12.26
CA GLY A 179 -5.73 -10.50 11.73
C GLY A 179 -5.78 -10.84 10.24
N HIS A 180 -4.76 -11.51 9.70
CA HIS A 180 -4.76 -11.96 8.31
C HIS A 180 -5.66 -13.18 8.16
N VAL A 181 -6.71 -13.07 7.37
CA VAL A 181 -7.65 -14.14 7.06
C VAL A 181 -7.42 -14.71 5.65
N GLN A 182 -6.68 -13.98 4.80
CA GLN A 182 -6.35 -14.38 3.44
C GLN A 182 -4.85 -14.43 3.20
N PHE A 183 -4.43 -15.36 2.34
CA PHE A 183 -3.04 -15.50 1.89
C PHE A 183 -2.99 -15.36 0.38
N PHE A 184 -2.29 -14.36 -0.09
CA PHE A 184 -2.14 -14.09 -1.51
C PHE A 184 -0.86 -14.69 -2.08
N THR A 185 -0.96 -15.11 -3.33
CA THR A 185 0.16 -15.26 -4.26
C THR A 185 0.02 -14.20 -5.35
N LEU A 186 1.08 -13.94 -6.10
CA LEU A 186 0.97 -13.04 -7.25
C LEU A 186 -0.08 -13.51 -8.25
N SER A 187 -0.23 -14.83 -8.43
CA SER A 187 -1.21 -15.40 -9.36
C SER A 187 -2.64 -15.20 -8.86
N SER A 188 -2.93 -15.46 -7.57
CA SER A 188 -4.27 -15.25 -7.01
C SER A 188 -4.66 -13.77 -7.00
N LEU A 189 -3.71 -12.87 -6.72
CA LEU A 189 -3.98 -11.44 -6.79
C LEU A 189 -4.26 -10.98 -8.22
N LYS A 190 -3.51 -11.46 -9.22
CA LYS A 190 -3.79 -11.16 -10.62
C LYS A 190 -5.15 -11.69 -11.08
N ALA A 191 -5.58 -12.84 -10.58
CA ALA A 191 -6.91 -13.37 -10.88
C ALA A 191 -8.03 -12.48 -10.34
N LEU A 192 -7.86 -11.88 -9.15
CA LEU A 192 -8.80 -10.88 -8.62
C LEU A 192 -8.86 -9.59 -9.45
N LEU A 193 -7.80 -9.27 -10.16
CA LEU A 193 -7.70 -8.06 -11.01
C LEU A 193 -8.10 -8.36 -12.46
N ASN A 194 -9.00 -9.32 -12.67
CA ASN A 194 -9.62 -9.55 -13.98
C ASN A 194 -10.39 -8.30 -14.41
N GLY A 195 -10.16 -7.81 -15.63
CA GLY A 195 -10.68 -6.51 -16.10
C GLY A 195 -9.70 -5.35 -15.93
N TYR A 196 -8.46 -5.63 -15.47
CA TYR A 196 -7.38 -4.66 -15.43
C TYR A 196 -6.21 -5.08 -16.32
N GLN A 197 -5.55 -4.10 -16.91
CA GLN A 197 -4.23 -4.28 -17.51
C GLN A 197 -3.18 -4.09 -16.41
N ILE A 198 -2.38 -5.12 -16.13
CA ILE A 198 -1.28 -5.00 -15.18
C ILE A 198 -0.13 -4.24 -15.83
N GLU A 199 0.18 -3.05 -15.32
CA GLU A 199 1.26 -2.20 -15.82
C GLU A 199 2.61 -2.54 -15.19
N ASP A 200 2.63 -2.84 -13.88
CA ASP A 200 3.86 -3.17 -13.17
C ASP A 200 3.58 -4.04 -11.92
N VAL A 201 4.61 -4.73 -11.44
CA VAL A 201 4.61 -5.47 -10.18
C VAL A 201 5.91 -5.19 -9.45
N ARG A 202 5.83 -4.59 -8.27
CA ARG A 202 6.99 -4.28 -7.42
C ARG A 202 6.97 -5.17 -6.18
N GLY A 203 8.05 -5.89 -5.98
CA GLY A 203 8.24 -6.73 -4.80
C GLY A 203 9.07 -6.04 -3.72
N PHE A 204 8.83 -6.42 -2.48
CA PHE A 204 9.53 -5.92 -1.31
C PHE A 204 9.82 -7.07 -0.35
N ARG A 205 10.86 -6.92 0.48
CA ARG A 205 11.22 -7.87 1.52
C ARG A 205 11.60 -9.26 0.98
N PHE A 206 12.62 -9.29 0.14
CA PHE A 206 13.16 -10.56 -0.39
C PHE A 206 13.69 -11.47 0.74
N LEU A 207 14.59 -10.98 1.57
CA LEU A 207 15.17 -11.69 2.72
C LEU A 207 14.77 -10.97 4.02
N SER A 208 13.47 -10.93 4.30
CA SER A 208 13.02 -10.36 5.56
C SER A 208 13.15 -11.39 6.67
N ALA A 209 14.15 -11.24 7.50
CA ALA A 209 14.27 -11.99 8.75
C ALA A 209 13.41 -11.38 9.88
N GLY A 210 12.55 -10.45 9.55
CA GLY A 210 11.69 -9.75 10.49
C GLY A 210 12.49 -8.93 11.49
N SER A 211 11.95 -8.82 12.70
CA SER A 211 12.57 -8.04 13.80
C SER A 211 13.90 -8.61 14.32
N TYR A 212 14.37 -9.72 13.78
CA TYR A 212 15.53 -10.44 14.34
C TYR A 212 16.88 -10.01 13.77
N LEU A 213 16.89 -9.48 12.55
CA LEU A 213 18.12 -9.00 11.92
C LEU A 213 18.02 -7.50 11.64
N PRO A 214 18.94 -6.68 12.18
CA PRO A 214 18.96 -5.23 11.97
C PRO A 214 19.34 -4.84 10.53
N LEU A 215 19.49 -5.83 9.62
CA LEU A 215 19.86 -5.63 8.23
C LEU A 215 18.92 -4.68 7.49
N GLU A 216 17.63 -4.67 7.84
CA GLU A 216 16.64 -3.77 7.23
C GLU A 216 16.94 -2.28 7.45
N ASN A 217 17.77 -1.95 8.45
CA ASN A 217 18.20 -0.58 8.73
C ASN A 217 19.41 -0.14 7.89
N TRP A 218 20.03 -1.05 7.14
CA TRP A 218 21.20 -0.74 6.34
C TRP A 218 20.82 -0.33 4.92
N LEU A 219 21.38 0.79 4.44
CA LEU A 219 21.07 1.36 3.14
C LEU A 219 21.39 0.42 1.96
N TRP A 220 22.51 -0.33 2.06
CA TRP A 220 22.89 -1.29 1.02
C TRP A 220 21.86 -2.43 0.93
N TYR A 221 21.38 -2.93 2.06
CA TYR A 221 20.36 -3.97 2.11
C TYR A 221 19.02 -3.48 1.56
N TYR A 222 18.64 -2.25 1.89
CA TYR A 222 17.47 -1.59 1.30
C TYR A 222 17.56 -1.51 -0.23
N ARG A 223 18.71 -1.06 -0.77
CA ARG A 223 18.95 -0.97 -2.22
C ARG A 223 18.92 -2.35 -2.89
N LEU A 224 19.53 -3.36 -2.26
CA LEU A 224 19.51 -4.74 -2.75
C LEU A 224 18.08 -5.27 -2.82
N ASN A 225 17.27 -5.09 -1.77
CA ASN A 225 15.87 -5.49 -1.76
C ASN A 225 15.04 -4.78 -2.82
N ALA A 226 15.26 -3.49 -3.04
CA ALA A 226 14.55 -2.72 -4.07
C ALA A 226 14.90 -3.20 -5.48
N ALA A 227 16.17 -3.46 -5.75
CA ALA A 227 16.63 -4.00 -7.04
C ALA A 227 16.07 -5.40 -7.28
N TRP A 228 16.18 -6.28 -6.28
CA TRP A 228 15.67 -7.65 -6.33
C TRP A 228 14.14 -7.67 -6.53
N GLY A 229 13.41 -6.85 -5.78
CA GLY A 229 11.96 -6.78 -5.85
C GLY A 229 11.43 -6.31 -7.22
N ARG A 230 12.22 -5.50 -7.94
CA ARG A 230 11.91 -5.12 -9.33
C ARG A 230 12.10 -6.27 -10.30
N SER A 231 13.19 -7.02 -10.16
CA SER A 231 13.56 -8.10 -11.09
C SER A 231 12.81 -9.40 -10.81
N PHE A 232 12.56 -9.69 -9.53
CA PHE A 232 11.99 -10.97 -9.08
C PHE A 232 10.85 -10.78 -8.07
N PRO A 233 9.76 -10.07 -8.41
CA PRO A 233 8.67 -9.78 -7.46
C PRO A 233 8.00 -11.04 -6.89
N ARG A 234 8.01 -12.16 -7.65
CA ARG A 234 7.47 -13.46 -7.19
C ARG A 234 8.25 -14.08 -6.04
N LEU A 235 9.48 -13.63 -5.79
CA LEU A 235 10.36 -14.15 -4.72
C LEU A 235 10.38 -13.26 -3.50
N THR A 236 9.52 -12.26 -3.41
CA THR A 236 9.41 -11.34 -2.28
C THR A 236 8.19 -11.66 -1.42
N SER A 237 8.18 -11.21 -0.18
CA SER A 237 7.09 -11.50 0.76
C SER A 237 6.02 -10.40 0.82
N GLU A 238 6.17 -9.35 0.03
CA GLU A 238 5.24 -8.24 -0.09
C GLU A 238 5.31 -7.69 -1.52
N ILE A 239 4.17 -7.42 -2.14
CA ILE A 239 4.11 -6.87 -3.49
C ILE A 239 3.13 -5.69 -3.59
N ASN A 240 3.44 -4.74 -4.49
CA ASN A 240 2.47 -3.83 -5.06
C ASN A 240 2.20 -4.23 -6.51
N VAL A 241 0.94 -4.36 -6.86
CA VAL A 241 0.49 -4.51 -8.25
C VAL A 241 -0.10 -3.19 -8.71
N ILE A 242 0.37 -2.71 -9.83
CA ILE A 242 -0.08 -1.48 -10.48
C ILE A 242 -0.90 -1.88 -11.69
N ALA A 243 -2.17 -1.50 -11.69
CA ALA A 243 -3.16 -2.00 -12.64
C ALA A 243 -4.00 -0.86 -13.20
N ARG A 244 -4.22 -0.85 -14.50
CA ARG A 244 -5.06 0.11 -15.23
C ARG A 244 -6.42 -0.50 -15.50
N LYS A 245 -7.51 0.15 -15.05
CA LYS A 245 -8.87 -0.29 -15.37
C LYS A 245 -9.10 -0.20 -16.87
N LEU A 246 -9.51 -1.31 -17.48
CA LEU A 246 -9.82 -1.35 -18.89
C LEU A 246 -11.01 -0.44 -19.19
N SER A 247 -10.93 0.34 -20.26
CA SER A 247 -12.07 1.07 -20.80
C SER A 247 -12.91 0.05 -21.56
N ILE A 248 -14.14 -0.18 -21.12
CA ILE A 248 -15.10 -0.94 -21.91
C ILE A 248 -15.46 -0.01 -23.07
N SER A 249 -15.00 -0.37 -24.28
CA SER A 249 -15.39 0.30 -25.54
C SER A 249 -16.86 0.02 -25.84
#